data_f6921af0ba00ee528f3ef499c7c79867
#
_entry.id   f6921af0ba00ee528f3ef499c7c79867
#
_cell.length_a   1.000
_cell.length_b   1.000
_cell.length_c   1.000
_cell.angle_alpha   90.00
_cell.angle_beta   90.00
_cell.angle_gamma   90.00
#
_symmetry.space_group_name_H-M   'P 1'
#
loop_
_entity.id
_entity.type
_entity.pdbx_description
1 polymer ?
#
loop_
_entity_poly.entity_id
_entity_poly.type
_entity_poly.pdbx_seq_one_letter_code
_entity_poly.pdbx_strand_id
1 'polypeptide(L)'
;MPLAQYNIDKVLEIADIIIELCRTPQTFESVLQQLFRRFDLVMDFEQYALVGSTVRSYLAWGKDTGRLQVAFDDHRLLWQQT
;
A
#
# COMPACT_ATOMS: atom_id res chain seq x y z
N MET A 1 -20.65 -15.85 -4.67
CA MET A 1 -21.20 -15.26 -3.46
C MET A 1 -20.79 -13.80 -3.33
N PRO A 2 -21.72 -12.92 -3.14
CA PRO A 2 -21.45 -11.48 -3.17
C PRO A 2 -20.35 -11.02 -2.23
N LEU A 3 -20.26 -11.62 -1.04
CA LEU A 3 -19.29 -11.19 -0.04
C LEU A 3 -17.85 -11.46 -0.50
N ALA A 4 -17.60 -12.64 -1.06
CA ALA A 4 -16.28 -12.97 -1.58
C ALA A 4 -15.90 -12.08 -2.76
N GLN A 5 -16.86 -11.84 -3.66
CA GLN A 5 -16.64 -10.97 -4.80
C GLN A 5 -16.34 -9.54 -4.34
N TYR A 6 -17.08 -9.07 -3.36
CA TYR A 6 -16.85 -7.74 -2.79
C TYR A 6 -15.42 -7.61 -2.24
N ASN A 7 -14.97 -8.62 -1.50
CA ASN A 7 -13.63 -8.60 -0.92
C ASN A 7 -12.54 -8.59 -2.00
N ILE A 8 -12.73 -9.34 -3.08
CA ILE A 8 -11.78 -9.37 -4.18
C ILE A 8 -11.71 -8.01 -4.87
N ASP A 9 -12.86 -7.41 -5.15
CA ASP A 9 -12.92 -6.08 -5.78
C ASP A 9 -12.24 -5.03 -4.91
N LYS A 10 -12.45 -5.10 -3.59
CA LYS A 10 -11.86 -4.16 -2.65
C LYS A 10 -10.34 -4.31 -2.60
N VAL A 11 -9.86 -5.55 -2.60
CA VAL A 11 -8.43 -5.85 -2.62
C VAL A 11 -7.77 -5.24 -3.86
N LEU A 12 -8.36 -5.44 -5.04
CA LEU A 12 -7.83 -4.92 -6.28
C LEU A 12 -7.86 -3.39 -6.32
N GLU A 13 -8.92 -2.79 -5.78
CA GLU A 13 -9.01 -1.34 -5.68
C GLU A 13 -7.89 -0.76 -4.83
N ILE A 14 -7.65 -1.34 -3.66
CA ILE A 14 -6.61 -0.88 -2.76
C ILE A 14 -5.22 -1.08 -3.39
N ALA A 15 -5.02 -2.22 -4.05
CA ALA A 15 -3.75 -2.50 -4.73
C ALA A 15 -3.47 -1.44 -5.80
N ASP A 16 -4.47 -1.08 -6.59
CA ASP A 16 -4.33 -0.07 -7.64
C ASP A 16 -4.00 1.30 -7.04
N ILE A 17 -4.63 1.65 -5.93
CA ILE A 17 -4.36 2.92 -5.24
C ILE A 17 -2.92 2.96 -4.75
N ILE A 18 -2.44 1.88 -4.15
CA ILE A 18 -1.07 1.82 -3.63
C ILE A 18 -0.06 1.96 -4.78
N ILE A 19 -0.29 1.28 -5.89
CA ILE A 19 0.58 1.37 -7.06
C ILE A 19 0.59 2.80 -7.60
N GLU A 20 -0.57 3.43 -7.66
CA GLU A 20 -0.70 4.81 -8.11
C GLU A 20 0.06 5.78 -7.21
N LEU A 21 -0.01 5.58 -5.89
CA LEU A 21 0.74 6.40 -4.95
C LEU A 21 2.25 6.28 -5.16
N CYS A 22 2.71 5.16 -5.68
CA CYS A 22 4.12 4.90 -5.93
C CYS A 22 4.60 5.42 -7.29
N ARG A 23 3.83 6.28 -7.96
CA ARG A 23 4.28 6.94 -9.20
C ARG A 23 5.57 7.71 -8.98
N THR A 24 5.75 8.25 -7.80
CA THR A 24 7.01 8.79 -7.34
C THR A 24 7.52 7.91 -6.20
N PRO A 25 8.82 7.89 -5.93
CA PRO A 25 9.35 7.06 -4.85
C PRO A 25 8.70 7.39 -3.51
N GLN A 26 8.24 6.38 -2.79
CA GLN A 26 7.52 6.54 -1.52
C GLN A 26 8.11 5.60 -0.48
N THR A 27 8.19 6.08 0.76
CA THR A 27 8.47 5.20 1.89
C THR A 27 7.18 4.49 2.29
N PHE A 28 7.31 3.39 3.03
CA PHE A 28 6.15 2.69 3.58
C PHE A 28 5.27 3.64 4.40
N GLU A 29 5.89 4.45 5.27
CA GLU A 29 5.15 5.39 6.12
C GLU A 29 4.38 6.41 5.29
N SER A 30 4.97 6.91 4.22
CA SER A 30 4.32 7.86 3.34
C SER A 30 3.09 7.26 2.67
N VAL A 31 3.22 6.02 2.16
CA VAL A 31 2.09 5.32 1.55
C VAL A 31 0.98 5.12 2.57
N LEU A 32 1.35 4.68 3.77
CA LEU A 32 0.39 4.44 4.84
C LEU A 32 -0.34 5.72 5.23
N GLN A 33 0.39 6.82 5.39
CA GLN A 33 -0.20 8.11 5.74
C GLN A 33 -1.20 8.58 4.68
N GLN A 34 -0.86 8.43 3.41
CA GLN A 34 -1.74 8.85 2.33
C GLN A 34 -3.00 8.00 2.26
N LEU A 35 -2.89 6.70 2.55
CA LEU A 35 -4.06 5.84 2.61
C LEU A 35 -4.98 6.22 3.75
N PHE A 36 -4.44 6.52 4.93
CA PHE A 36 -5.26 6.97 6.05
C PHE A 36 -6.03 8.24 5.71
N ARG A 37 -5.38 9.18 5.03
CA ARG A 37 -6.05 10.41 4.59
C ARG A 37 -7.13 10.12 3.56
N ARG A 38 -6.83 9.27 2.60
CA ARG A 38 -7.75 8.99 1.48
C ARG A 38 -9.03 8.32 1.96
N PHE A 39 -8.92 7.43 2.92
CA PHE A 39 -10.07 6.70 3.46
C PHE A 39 -10.61 7.30 4.75
N ASP A 40 -10.08 8.45 5.16
CA ASP A 40 -10.50 9.17 6.37
C ASP A 40 -10.48 8.26 7.60
N LEU A 41 -9.40 7.52 7.76
CA LEU A 41 -9.22 6.61 8.89
C LEU A 41 -8.51 7.32 10.03
N VAL A 42 -8.85 6.92 11.26
CA VAL A 42 -8.16 7.41 12.44
C VAL A 42 -6.86 6.65 12.63
N MET A 43 -5.75 7.37 12.74
CA MET A 43 -4.44 6.76 12.95
C MET A 43 -4.21 6.55 14.44
N ASP A 44 -4.53 5.35 14.93
CA ASP A 44 -4.14 4.92 16.27
C ASP A 44 -3.24 3.70 16.15
N PHE A 45 -2.73 3.19 17.28
CA PHE A 45 -1.77 2.10 17.24
C PHE A 45 -2.36 0.83 16.61
N GLU A 46 -3.60 0.48 16.96
CA GLU A 46 -4.24 -0.72 16.43
C GLU A 46 -4.45 -0.59 14.91
N GLN A 47 -4.95 0.54 14.46
CA GLN A 47 -5.16 0.77 13.03
C GLN A 47 -3.83 0.83 12.28
N TYR A 48 -2.83 1.46 12.87
CA TYR A 48 -1.50 1.50 12.29
C TYR A 48 -0.96 0.08 12.07
N ALA A 49 -1.03 -0.76 13.09
CA ALA A 49 -0.52 -2.13 12.99
C ALA A 49 -1.29 -2.96 11.97
N LEU A 50 -2.63 -2.86 12.01
CA LEU A 50 -3.50 -3.67 11.14
C LEU A 50 -3.41 -3.24 9.68
N VAL A 51 -3.60 -1.95 9.42
CA VAL A 51 -3.55 -1.42 8.06
C VAL A 51 -2.12 -1.47 7.53
N GLY A 52 -1.13 -1.21 8.39
CA GLY A 52 0.27 -1.28 8.02
C GLY A 52 0.67 -2.67 7.54
N SER A 53 0.22 -3.71 8.23
CA SER A 53 0.47 -5.09 7.80
C SER A 53 -0.14 -5.37 6.43
N THR A 54 -1.35 -4.90 6.20
CA THR A 54 -2.02 -5.04 4.91
C THR A 54 -1.27 -4.30 3.80
N VAL A 55 -0.83 -3.08 4.07
CA VAL A 55 -0.07 -2.28 3.09
C VAL A 55 1.23 -2.98 2.72
N ARG A 56 1.94 -3.54 3.68
CA ARG A 56 3.17 -4.28 3.41
C ARG A 56 2.93 -5.46 2.48
N SER A 57 1.82 -6.16 2.69
CA SER A 57 1.44 -7.28 1.82
C SER A 57 1.19 -6.81 0.38
N TYR A 58 0.50 -5.70 0.21
CA TYR A 58 0.25 -5.14 -1.12
C TYR A 58 1.53 -4.69 -1.80
N LEU A 59 2.43 -4.05 -1.05
CA LEU A 59 3.71 -3.61 -1.60
C LEU A 59 4.56 -4.80 -2.05
N ALA A 60 4.62 -5.85 -1.23
CA ALA A 60 5.34 -7.07 -1.58
C ALA A 60 4.75 -7.72 -2.83
N TRP A 61 3.41 -7.78 -2.90
CA TRP A 61 2.73 -8.31 -4.07
C TRP A 61 3.05 -7.49 -5.33
N GLY A 62 3.06 -6.17 -5.21
CA GLY A 62 3.40 -5.31 -6.34
C GLY A 62 4.82 -5.56 -6.84
N LYS A 63 5.76 -5.74 -5.91
CA LYS A 63 7.14 -6.06 -6.27
C LYS A 63 7.22 -7.43 -6.92
N ASP A 64 6.56 -8.43 -6.36
CA ASP A 64 6.60 -9.79 -6.87
C ASP A 64 5.98 -9.91 -8.27
N THR A 65 4.97 -9.10 -8.56
CA THR A 65 4.31 -9.10 -9.86
C THR A 65 4.96 -8.18 -10.87
N GLY A 66 6.05 -7.50 -10.49
CA GLY A 66 6.79 -6.62 -11.41
C GLY A 66 6.17 -5.25 -11.60
N ARG A 67 5.16 -4.88 -10.82
CA ARG A 67 4.51 -3.57 -10.91
C ARG A 67 5.23 -2.51 -10.09
N LEU A 68 5.97 -2.94 -9.07
CA LEU A 68 6.73 -2.06 -8.20
C LEU A 68 8.17 -2.51 -8.16
N GLN A 69 9.06 -1.56 -7.93
CA GLN A 69 10.46 -1.83 -7.67
C GLN A 69 10.85 -1.11 -6.39
N VAL A 70 11.97 -1.51 -5.82
CA VAL A 70 12.48 -0.90 -4.60
C VAL A 70 13.84 -0.27 -4.85
N ALA A 71 14.13 0.76 -4.08
CA ALA A 71 15.43 1.41 -4.09
C ALA A 71 15.76 1.84 -2.67
N PHE A 72 17.03 2.02 -2.38
CA PHE A 72 17.47 2.51 -1.10
C PHE A 72 18.08 3.89 -1.28
N ASP A 73 17.69 4.83 -0.42
CA ASP A 73 18.21 6.17 -0.41
C ASP A 73 18.29 6.64 1.03
N ASP A 74 19.48 7.06 1.47
CA ASP A 74 19.70 7.56 2.83
C ASP A 74 19.17 6.57 3.89
N HIS A 75 19.47 5.28 3.71
CA HIS A 75 19.06 4.21 4.61
C HIS A 75 17.55 4.04 4.70
N ARG A 76 16.80 4.49 3.66
CA ARG A 76 15.36 4.31 3.58
C ARG A 76 15.02 3.42 2.39
N LEU A 77 14.03 2.56 2.58
CA LEU A 77 13.50 1.75 1.49
C LEU A 77 12.40 2.55 0.79
N LEU A 78 12.55 2.74 -0.51
CA LEU A 78 11.58 3.44 -1.32
C LEU A 78 10.89 2.47 -2.27
N TRP A 79 9.59 2.63 -2.43
CA TRP A 79 8.76 1.86 -3.35
C TRP A 79 8.37 2.76 -4.52
N GLN A 80 8.48 2.25 -5.73
CA GLN A 80 8.24 3.04 -6.93
C GLN A 80 7.66 2.15 -8.01
N GLN A 81 6.80 2.72 -8.87
CA GLN A 81 6.31 2.02 -10.05
C GLN A 81 7.47 1.67 -10.98
N THR A 82 7.37 0.51 -11.59
CA THR A 82 8.33 0.11 -12.62
C THR A 82 8.10 0.86 -13.93
#